data_00619233263baa9de1f633894767c244
#
_entry.id   00619233263baa9de1f633894767c244
#
_cell.length_a   1.000
_cell.length_b   1.000
_cell.length_c   1.000
_cell.angle_alpha   90.00
_cell.angle_beta   90.00
_cell.angle_gamma   90.00
#
_symmetry.space_group_name_H-M   'P 1'
#
loop_
_entity.id
_entity.type
_entity.pdbx_description
1 polymer ?
#
loop_
_entity_poly.entity_id
_entity_poly.type
_entity_poly.pdbx_seq_one_letter_code
_entity_poly.pdbx_strand_id
1 'polypeptide(L)'
;MAVQKSPIAVIVVLALLLLGISQSFYTVDEKERGVLLQLGKPVGKTVGPGLHFKLPFVQNVVKFDHRILGYDADPAEIITKDKKNMLVDNYARWRIDDPLKFYRTARSYEGGASRLDDIVYAELRVELGRYELVEIVSTERDAIMEKVTKTVRQELESYGIELVDVRIKRTDLPQENRQAIFSRMRSARERLARQYRSEGEEEMTKIQAEAERDRDILLADAEREAEILQGEGDARSTKIYAEAYTQDEEFYAFLRSLDAYEKSFGEDTNLVLSPESEFFRYFDQDPGSMH
;
A
#
# COMPACT_ATOMS: atom_id res chain seq x y z
N MET A 1 59.08 16.52 -79.62
CA MET A 1 59.02 17.43 -78.46
C MET A 1 59.01 16.61 -77.20
N ALA A 2 60.16 16.38 -76.55
CA ALA A 2 60.23 15.70 -75.24
C ALA A 2 59.81 16.71 -74.15
N VAL A 3 58.67 16.48 -73.52
CA VAL A 3 58.22 17.24 -72.37
C VAL A 3 59.21 16.94 -71.24
N GLN A 4 60.12 17.85 -70.98
CA GLN A 4 61.06 17.82 -69.86
C GLN A 4 60.25 18.00 -68.60
N LYS A 5 59.85 16.85 -68.00
CA LYS A 5 59.08 16.84 -66.72
C LYS A 5 59.99 17.46 -65.66
N SER A 6 59.73 18.68 -65.26
CA SER A 6 60.45 19.33 -64.18
C SER A 6 60.40 18.48 -62.94
N PRO A 7 61.51 18.19 -62.25
CA PRO A 7 61.56 17.36 -61.03
C PRO A 7 60.65 17.92 -59.94
N ILE A 8 60.39 19.22 -59.97
CA ILE A 8 59.45 19.92 -59.03
C ILE A 8 58.04 19.45 -59.28
N ALA A 9 57.54 19.26 -60.50
CA ALA A 9 56.20 18.77 -60.79
C ALA A 9 55.98 17.34 -60.25
N VAL A 10 57.01 16.48 -60.35
CA VAL A 10 56.99 15.11 -59.84
C VAL A 10 56.92 15.13 -58.30
N ILE A 11 57.69 15.99 -57.61
CA ILE A 11 57.70 16.15 -56.16
C ILE A 11 56.35 16.67 -55.68
N VAL A 12 55.74 17.64 -56.35
CA VAL A 12 54.41 18.18 -56.00
C VAL A 12 53.33 17.12 -56.16
N VAL A 13 53.37 16.33 -57.24
CA VAL A 13 52.39 15.23 -57.42
C VAL A 13 52.56 14.14 -56.36
N LEU A 14 53.78 13.79 -55.96
CA LEU A 14 54.06 12.81 -54.91
C LEU A 14 53.62 13.32 -53.56
N ALA A 15 53.83 14.60 -53.24
CA ALA A 15 53.38 15.24 -52.03
C ALA A 15 51.87 15.28 -51.96
N LEU A 16 51.17 15.59 -53.07
CA LEU A 16 49.69 15.56 -53.11
C LEU A 16 49.16 14.13 -52.97
N LEU A 17 49.82 13.13 -53.50
CA LEU A 17 49.45 11.71 -53.33
C LEU A 17 49.63 11.24 -51.89
N LEU A 18 50.74 11.60 -51.24
CA LEU A 18 51.03 11.31 -49.87
C LEU A 18 49.99 11.99 -48.91
N LEU A 19 49.66 13.24 -49.20
CA LEU A 19 48.59 13.95 -48.48
C LEU A 19 47.21 13.28 -48.64
N GLY A 20 46.89 12.84 -49.86
CA GLY A 20 45.67 12.09 -50.15
C GLY A 20 45.60 10.77 -49.38
N ILE A 21 46.69 10.01 -49.36
CA ILE A 21 46.79 8.73 -48.64
C ILE A 21 46.66 8.96 -47.12
N SER A 22 47.29 10.00 -46.57
CA SER A 22 47.23 10.34 -45.17
C SER A 22 45.81 10.69 -44.73
N GLN A 23 45.01 11.35 -45.56
CA GLN A 23 43.60 11.69 -45.26
C GLN A 23 42.61 10.56 -45.55
N SER A 24 43.08 9.45 -46.16
CA SER A 24 42.23 8.28 -46.44
C SER A 24 42.00 7.38 -45.23
N PHE A 25 42.89 7.44 -44.26
CA PHE A 25 42.75 6.63 -43.04
C PHE A 25 42.04 7.40 -41.94
N TYR A 26 41.11 6.73 -41.26
CA TYR A 26 40.46 7.27 -40.07
C TYR A 26 40.27 6.16 -39.04
N THR A 27 40.25 6.52 -37.78
CA THR A 27 40.01 5.61 -36.66
C THR A 27 38.63 5.87 -36.06
N VAL A 28 37.93 4.78 -35.72
CA VAL A 28 36.69 4.81 -34.94
C VAL A 28 37.02 4.24 -33.56
N ASP A 29 36.73 5.00 -32.50
CA ASP A 29 36.92 4.58 -31.12
C ASP A 29 35.96 3.43 -30.77
N GLU A 30 36.28 2.63 -29.76
CA GLU A 30 35.43 1.54 -29.32
C GLU A 30 34.07 2.05 -28.77
N LYS A 31 34.05 3.28 -28.27
CA LYS A 31 32.83 3.97 -27.82
C LYS A 31 31.96 4.49 -28.94
N GLU A 32 32.49 4.50 -30.19
CA GLU A 32 31.85 5.12 -31.35
C GLU A 32 31.44 4.07 -32.39
N ARG A 33 30.46 4.43 -33.18
CA ARG A 33 30.09 3.74 -34.42
C ARG A 33 30.05 4.77 -35.55
N GLY A 34 30.64 4.43 -36.67
CA GLY A 34 30.74 5.33 -37.84
C GLY A 34 29.67 5.05 -38.89
N VAL A 35 29.19 6.12 -39.52
CA VAL A 35 28.38 6.04 -40.74
C VAL A 35 29.15 6.71 -41.86
N LEU A 36 29.43 5.96 -42.92
CA LEU A 36 30.14 6.47 -44.12
C LEU A 36 29.14 7.20 -45.01
N LEU A 37 29.40 8.45 -45.27
CA LEU A 37 28.61 9.28 -46.19
C LEU A 37 29.39 9.50 -47.47
N GLN A 38 28.76 9.30 -48.63
CA GLN A 38 29.28 9.65 -49.93
C GLN A 38 28.42 10.77 -50.52
N LEU A 39 29.03 11.93 -50.74
CA LEU A 39 28.32 13.12 -51.21
C LEU A 39 27.02 13.42 -50.38
N GLY A 40 27.11 13.24 -49.05
CA GLY A 40 26.00 13.47 -48.11
C GLY A 40 24.98 12.34 -47.99
N LYS A 41 25.08 11.28 -48.80
CA LYS A 41 24.22 10.11 -48.73
C LYS A 41 24.89 8.98 -47.96
N PRO A 42 24.22 8.31 -47.04
CA PRO A 42 24.79 7.19 -46.30
C PRO A 42 24.99 5.99 -47.24
N VAL A 43 26.22 5.46 -47.29
CA VAL A 43 26.62 4.35 -48.14
C VAL A 43 27.24 3.25 -47.29
N GLY A 44 26.87 2.00 -47.59
CA GLY A 44 27.44 0.82 -46.92
C GLY A 44 26.76 0.47 -45.63
N LYS A 45 27.51 -0.23 -44.77
CA LYS A 45 27.08 -0.67 -43.44
C LYS A 45 27.68 0.25 -42.39
N THR A 46 27.14 0.18 -41.18
CA THR A 46 27.73 0.79 -40.00
C THR A 46 29.17 0.33 -39.81
N VAL A 47 30.08 1.28 -39.57
CA VAL A 47 31.50 1.03 -39.39
C VAL A 47 31.77 0.84 -37.90
N GLY A 48 32.35 -0.32 -37.55
CA GLY A 48 32.74 -0.64 -36.16
C GLY A 48 34.05 0.04 -35.74
N PRO A 49 34.52 -0.24 -34.52
CA PRO A 49 35.78 0.26 -34.00
C PRO A 49 36.96 -0.23 -34.82
N GLY A 50 38.00 0.58 -34.87
CA GLY A 50 39.25 0.23 -35.55
C GLY A 50 39.68 1.23 -36.63
N LEU A 51 40.70 0.83 -37.42
CA LEU A 51 41.25 1.61 -38.52
C LEU A 51 40.48 1.29 -39.80
N HIS A 52 40.01 2.31 -40.50
CA HIS A 52 39.21 2.18 -41.71
C HIS A 52 39.75 3.10 -42.81
N PHE A 53 39.36 2.78 -44.05
CA PHE A 53 39.73 3.54 -45.21
C PHE A 53 38.52 4.26 -45.80
N LYS A 54 38.69 5.52 -46.20
CA LYS A 54 37.69 6.32 -46.90
C LYS A 54 38.33 6.99 -48.13
N LEU A 55 37.52 7.26 -49.12
CA LEU A 55 37.94 8.07 -50.25
C LEU A 55 37.99 9.55 -49.84
N PRO A 56 39.18 10.20 -49.82
CA PRO A 56 39.28 11.60 -49.49
C PRO A 56 38.45 12.44 -50.43
N PHE A 57 37.93 13.57 -50.02
CA PHE A 57 37.09 14.54 -50.76
C PHE A 57 35.69 14.04 -51.17
N VAL A 58 35.47 12.73 -51.32
CA VAL A 58 34.19 12.15 -51.75
C VAL A 58 33.40 11.58 -50.60
N GLN A 59 34.12 11.00 -49.64
CA GLN A 59 33.50 10.34 -48.48
C GLN A 59 33.82 11.08 -47.19
N ASN A 60 32.78 11.22 -46.37
CA ASN A 60 32.87 11.72 -45.00
C ASN A 60 32.33 10.69 -44.02
N VAL A 61 32.80 10.73 -42.78
CA VAL A 61 32.39 9.82 -41.72
C VAL A 61 31.76 10.63 -40.60
N VAL A 62 30.52 10.27 -40.24
CA VAL A 62 29.85 10.78 -39.06
C VAL A 62 29.94 9.70 -38.00
N LYS A 63 30.43 10.07 -36.81
CA LYS A 63 30.61 9.19 -35.68
C LYS A 63 29.53 9.44 -34.66
N PHE A 64 28.94 8.39 -34.14
CA PHE A 64 27.94 8.42 -33.08
C PHE A 64 28.44 7.68 -31.86
N ASP A 65 28.23 8.24 -30.65
CA ASP A 65 28.53 7.57 -29.40
C ASP A 65 27.57 6.40 -29.21
N HIS A 66 28.10 5.21 -28.87
CA HIS A 66 27.33 3.98 -28.65
C HIS A 66 27.09 3.74 -27.14
N ARG A 67 27.58 4.61 -26.28
CA ARG A 67 27.33 4.54 -24.85
C ARG A 67 25.87 4.89 -24.52
N ILE A 68 25.43 4.51 -23.31
CA ILE A 68 24.12 4.90 -22.80
C ILE A 68 24.14 6.41 -22.52
N LEU A 69 23.20 7.09 -23.14
CA LEU A 69 22.97 8.53 -23.02
C LEU A 69 21.77 8.76 -22.12
N GLY A 70 21.82 9.79 -21.28
CA GLY A 70 20.69 10.29 -20.55
C GLY A 70 19.93 11.35 -21.34
N TYR A 71 18.63 11.27 -21.33
CA TYR A 71 17.75 12.32 -21.81
C TYR A 71 16.86 12.76 -20.65
N ASP A 72 16.80 14.04 -20.41
CA ASP A 72 16.02 14.68 -19.35
C ASP A 72 14.93 15.53 -20.03
N ALA A 73 13.68 15.10 -19.88
CA ALA A 73 12.54 15.75 -20.50
C ALA A 73 12.10 16.99 -19.70
N ASP A 74 11.59 17.98 -20.39
CA ASP A 74 10.90 19.08 -19.73
C ASP A 74 9.60 18.58 -19.07
N PRO A 75 9.25 19.10 -17.88
CA PRO A 75 8.01 18.71 -17.22
C PRO A 75 6.78 19.01 -18.07
N ALA A 76 5.95 18.01 -18.29
CA ALA A 76 4.76 18.12 -19.14
C ALA A 76 3.47 17.79 -18.38
N GLU A 77 2.37 18.45 -18.75
CA GLU A 77 1.07 18.20 -18.15
C GLU A 77 0.39 16.99 -18.78
N ILE A 78 -0.06 16.07 -17.90
CA ILE A 78 -0.82 14.87 -18.29
C ILE A 78 -2.11 14.83 -17.48
N ILE A 79 -3.20 14.44 -18.14
CA ILE A 79 -4.52 14.29 -17.50
C ILE A 79 -4.72 12.82 -17.14
N THR A 80 -4.98 12.54 -15.89
CA THR A 80 -5.25 11.20 -15.36
C THR A 80 -6.70 10.76 -15.64
N LYS A 81 -7.00 9.47 -15.43
CA LYS A 81 -8.35 8.90 -15.58
C LYS A 81 -9.41 9.65 -14.77
N ASP A 82 -9.07 10.08 -13.57
CA ASP A 82 -9.93 10.86 -12.69
C ASP A 82 -9.94 12.37 -12.98
N LYS A 83 -9.51 12.73 -14.21
CA LYS A 83 -9.51 14.09 -14.75
C LYS A 83 -8.73 15.12 -13.93
N LYS A 84 -7.66 14.69 -13.29
CA LYS A 84 -6.73 15.56 -12.59
C LYS A 84 -5.53 15.89 -13.48
N ASN A 85 -5.18 17.17 -13.57
CA ASN A 85 -3.95 17.59 -14.22
C ASN A 85 -2.77 17.26 -13.32
N MET A 86 -1.75 16.62 -13.89
CA MET A 86 -0.54 16.20 -13.23
C MET A 86 0.66 16.66 -14.05
N LEU A 87 1.63 17.31 -13.42
CA LEU A 87 2.89 17.68 -14.04
C LEU A 87 3.86 16.51 -13.85
N VAL A 88 4.29 15.91 -14.95
CA VAL A 88 5.18 14.76 -14.96
C VAL A 88 6.55 15.19 -15.45
N ASP A 89 7.55 14.95 -14.63
CA ASP A 89 8.96 15.10 -14.95
C ASP A 89 9.55 13.71 -15.12
N ASN A 90 10.12 13.42 -16.28
CA ASN A 90 10.65 12.11 -16.63
C ASN A 90 12.06 12.19 -17.20
N TYR A 91 12.78 11.07 -17.12
CA TYR A 91 14.04 10.89 -17.81
C TYR A 91 14.05 9.54 -18.53
N ALA A 92 14.82 9.46 -19.60
CA ALA A 92 15.05 8.24 -20.34
C ALA A 92 16.55 7.95 -20.48
N ARG A 93 16.90 6.68 -20.47
CA ARG A 93 18.25 6.20 -20.83
C ARG A 93 18.16 5.46 -22.15
N TRP A 94 18.97 5.85 -23.09
CA TRP A 94 18.92 5.33 -24.43
C TRP A 94 20.33 5.23 -25.06
N ARG A 95 20.47 4.50 -26.13
CA ARG A 95 21.68 4.44 -26.92
C ARG A 95 21.35 4.30 -28.40
N ILE A 96 22.31 4.65 -29.24
CA ILE A 96 22.20 4.45 -30.68
C ILE A 96 22.70 3.04 -31.00
N ASP A 97 21.76 2.15 -31.36
CA ASP A 97 22.07 0.76 -31.71
C ASP A 97 22.40 0.60 -33.17
N ASP A 98 21.59 1.19 -34.05
CA ASP A 98 21.83 1.23 -35.48
C ASP A 98 22.09 2.68 -35.97
N PRO A 99 23.35 3.13 -36.03
CA PRO A 99 23.71 4.49 -36.48
C PRO A 99 23.24 4.81 -37.89
N LEU A 100 23.11 3.81 -38.76
CA LEU A 100 22.68 4.03 -40.15
C LEU A 100 21.18 4.38 -40.19
N LYS A 101 20.35 3.63 -39.48
CA LYS A 101 18.94 3.96 -39.32
C LYS A 101 18.77 5.30 -38.61
N PHE A 102 19.52 5.51 -37.53
CA PHE A 102 19.50 6.75 -36.77
C PHE A 102 19.84 7.97 -37.64
N TYR A 103 20.89 7.89 -38.45
CA TYR A 103 21.25 8.99 -39.35
C TYR A 103 20.16 9.27 -40.39
N ARG A 104 19.49 8.23 -40.89
CA ARG A 104 18.41 8.40 -41.89
C ARG A 104 17.16 9.03 -41.31
N THR A 105 16.85 8.79 -40.07
CA THR A 105 15.60 9.21 -39.39
C THR A 105 15.78 10.51 -38.58
N ALA A 106 16.81 10.58 -37.78
CA ALA A 106 17.05 11.65 -36.81
C ALA A 106 18.17 12.62 -37.22
N ARG A 107 19.16 12.16 -37.99
CA ARG A 107 20.35 12.88 -38.49
C ARG A 107 21.33 13.36 -37.43
N SER A 108 20.88 13.83 -36.27
CA SER A 108 21.70 14.35 -35.17
C SER A 108 21.20 13.88 -33.81
N TYR A 109 22.00 14.10 -32.78
CA TYR A 109 21.61 13.81 -31.40
C TYR A 109 20.34 14.57 -30.97
N GLU A 110 20.29 15.87 -31.34
CA GLU A 110 19.14 16.72 -31.02
C GLU A 110 17.86 16.21 -31.70
N GLY A 111 17.98 15.80 -32.97
CA GLY A 111 16.88 15.19 -33.70
C GLY A 111 16.44 13.85 -33.11
N GLY A 112 17.39 13.05 -32.60
CA GLY A 112 17.11 11.81 -31.88
C GLY A 112 16.43 12.05 -30.53
N ALA A 113 16.93 13.00 -29.77
CA ALA A 113 16.36 13.39 -28.49
C ALA A 113 14.93 13.95 -28.64
N SER A 114 14.68 14.78 -29.65
CA SER A 114 13.33 15.28 -29.92
C SER A 114 12.35 14.17 -30.32
N ARG A 115 12.81 13.17 -31.10
CA ARG A 115 11.96 12.01 -31.41
C ARG A 115 11.67 11.13 -30.18
N LEU A 116 12.68 10.94 -29.35
CA LEU A 116 12.55 10.22 -28.10
C LEU A 116 11.51 10.90 -27.20
N ASP A 117 11.60 12.24 -27.07
CA ASP A 117 10.65 13.03 -26.29
C ASP A 117 9.22 12.89 -26.79
N ASP A 118 8.99 13.10 -28.07
CA ASP A 118 7.68 12.99 -28.70
C ASP A 118 7.02 11.63 -28.41
N ILE A 119 7.78 10.54 -28.60
CA ILE A 119 7.29 9.17 -28.46
C ILE A 119 7.06 8.83 -26.97
N VAL A 120 8.04 9.14 -26.11
CA VAL A 120 7.91 8.90 -24.66
C VAL A 120 6.73 9.68 -24.08
N TYR A 121 6.60 10.94 -24.43
CA TYR A 121 5.50 11.78 -23.95
C TYR A 121 4.13 11.31 -24.44
N ALA A 122 4.04 10.92 -25.72
CA ALA A 122 2.79 10.37 -26.27
C ALA A 122 2.35 9.11 -25.53
N GLU A 123 3.26 8.16 -25.30
CA GLU A 123 2.95 6.92 -24.61
C GLU A 123 2.68 7.14 -23.11
N LEU A 124 3.45 8.01 -22.45
CA LEU A 124 3.16 8.42 -21.06
C LEU A 124 1.75 9.00 -20.93
N ARG A 125 1.33 9.86 -21.85
CA ARG A 125 -0.01 10.44 -21.88
C ARG A 125 -1.09 9.37 -22.00
N VAL A 126 -0.90 8.42 -22.91
CA VAL A 126 -1.85 7.33 -23.15
C VAL A 126 -1.93 6.40 -21.95
N GLU A 127 -0.79 5.98 -21.44
CA GLU A 127 -0.79 4.98 -20.37
C GLU A 127 -1.19 5.59 -19.01
N LEU A 128 -0.65 6.75 -18.62
CA LEU A 128 -1.05 7.44 -17.37
C LEU A 128 -2.51 7.89 -17.38
N GLY A 129 -3.08 8.19 -18.56
CA GLY A 129 -4.50 8.51 -18.70
C GLY A 129 -5.46 7.37 -18.38
N ARG A 130 -4.98 6.15 -18.26
CA ARG A 130 -5.78 4.95 -17.90
C ARG A 130 -5.88 4.72 -16.39
N TYR A 131 -5.04 5.38 -15.60
CA TYR A 131 -4.92 5.19 -14.15
C TYR A 131 -5.35 6.43 -13.37
N GLU A 132 -5.77 6.22 -12.13
CA GLU A 132 -6.05 7.31 -11.21
C GLU A 132 -4.75 7.87 -10.62
N LEU A 133 -4.78 9.14 -10.20
CA LEU A 133 -3.61 9.82 -9.63
C LEU A 133 -2.96 9.01 -8.48
N VAL A 134 -3.78 8.40 -7.64
CA VAL A 134 -3.30 7.64 -6.48
C VAL A 134 -2.55 6.37 -6.92
N GLU A 135 -3.03 5.69 -7.95
CA GLU A 135 -2.39 4.48 -8.51
C GLU A 135 -1.01 4.80 -9.10
N ILE A 136 -0.91 5.92 -9.82
CA ILE A 136 0.35 6.39 -10.45
C ILE A 136 1.42 6.73 -9.40
N VAL A 137 1.01 7.28 -8.25
CA VAL A 137 1.94 7.73 -7.21
C VAL A 137 2.30 6.61 -6.22
N SER A 138 1.53 5.51 -6.18
CA SER A 138 1.69 4.44 -5.21
C SER A 138 2.24 3.12 -5.79
N THR A 139 1.43 2.09 -5.79
CA THR A 139 1.82 0.70 -6.03
C THR A 139 2.02 0.33 -7.49
N GLU A 140 1.30 0.99 -8.41
CA GLU A 140 1.28 0.62 -9.83
C GLU A 140 2.37 1.32 -10.66
N ARG A 141 3.11 2.25 -10.07
CA ARG A 141 4.09 3.08 -10.77
C ARG A 141 5.13 2.28 -11.56
N ASP A 142 5.70 1.25 -10.94
CA ASP A 142 6.74 0.45 -11.59
C ASP A 142 6.17 -0.39 -12.74
N ALA A 143 4.99 -0.96 -12.59
CA ALA A 143 4.30 -1.72 -13.63
C ALA A 143 3.92 -0.83 -14.83
N ILE A 144 3.45 0.40 -14.56
CA ILE A 144 3.15 1.39 -15.60
C ILE A 144 4.42 1.75 -16.38
N MET A 145 5.52 2.02 -15.66
CA MET A 145 6.80 2.39 -16.32
C MET A 145 7.40 1.25 -17.13
N GLU A 146 7.23 0.02 -16.71
CA GLU A 146 7.65 -1.15 -17.48
C GLU A 146 6.86 -1.28 -18.78
N LYS A 147 5.55 -1.09 -18.75
CA LYS A 147 4.70 -1.06 -19.93
C LYS A 147 5.11 0.04 -20.90
N VAL A 148 5.24 1.28 -20.42
CA VAL A 148 5.68 2.42 -21.23
C VAL A 148 7.02 2.12 -21.87
N THR A 149 8.00 1.67 -21.07
CA THR A 149 9.33 1.32 -21.58
C THR A 149 9.26 0.26 -22.69
N LYS A 150 8.42 -0.75 -22.53
CA LYS A 150 8.26 -1.82 -23.53
C LYS A 150 7.67 -1.31 -24.84
N THR A 151 6.61 -0.52 -24.77
CA THR A 151 5.94 0.04 -25.96
C THR A 151 6.86 1.02 -26.70
N VAL A 152 7.44 1.97 -25.98
CA VAL A 152 8.36 2.97 -26.54
C VAL A 152 9.59 2.31 -27.15
N ARG A 153 10.14 1.26 -26.53
CA ARG A 153 11.27 0.50 -27.06
C ARG A 153 10.98 -0.07 -28.44
N GLN A 154 9.81 -0.68 -28.62
CA GLN A 154 9.41 -1.26 -29.91
C GLN A 154 9.30 -0.19 -31.03
N GLU A 155 8.77 0.98 -30.68
CA GLU A 155 8.62 2.07 -31.64
C GLU A 155 9.97 2.69 -32.03
N LEU A 156 10.87 2.87 -31.05
CA LEU A 156 12.20 3.45 -31.27
C LEU A 156 13.17 2.57 -32.06
N GLU A 157 12.94 1.26 -32.13
CA GLU A 157 13.70 0.35 -32.95
C GLU A 157 13.71 0.77 -34.45
N SER A 158 12.61 1.36 -34.94
CA SER A 158 12.49 1.87 -36.29
C SER A 158 13.42 3.07 -36.57
N TYR A 159 13.82 3.78 -35.52
CA TYR A 159 14.73 4.93 -35.56
C TYR A 159 16.19 4.56 -35.29
N GLY A 160 16.47 3.28 -35.03
CA GLY A 160 17.82 2.82 -34.68
C GLY A 160 18.25 3.20 -33.27
N ILE A 161 17.28 3.46 -32.41
CA ILE A 161 17.46 3.81 -31.00
C ILE A 161 17.06 2.61 -30.16
N GLU A 162 17.92 2.21 -29.22
CA GLU A 162 17.61 1.27 -28.18
C GLU A 162 17.31 2.03 -26.88
N LEU A 163 16.08 1.89 -26.38
CA LEU A 163 15.68 2.43 -25.11
C LEU A 163 16.02 1.44 -23.98
N VAL A 164 16.81 1.89 -23.02
CA VAL A 164 17.15 1.10 -21.83
C VAL A 164 16.00 1.11 -20.84
N ASP A 165 15.61 2.31 -20.38
CA ASP A 165 14.45 2.52 -19.52
C ASP A 165 13.92 3.96 -19.60
N VAL A 166 12.67 4.11 -19.12
CA VAL A 166 12.03 5.40 -18.88
C VAL A 166 11.58 5.43 -17.42
N ARG A 167 11.85 6.53 -16.72
CA ARG A 167 11.43 6.70 -15.33
C ARG A 167 10.86 8.10 -15.11
N ILE A 168 9.80 8.15 -14.34
CA ILE A 168 9.29 9.41 -13.79
C ILE A 168 10.21 9.83 -12.64
N LYS A 169 10.75 11.03 -12.66
CA LYS A 169 11.52 11.62 -11.57
C LYS A 169 10.59 12.14 -10.48
N ARG A 170 9.66 12.97 -10.91
CA ARG A 170 8.75 13.68 -10.03
C ARG A 170 7.37 13.82 -10.66
N THR A 171 6.38 13.77 -9.80
CA THR A 171 4.99 14.00 -10.14
C THR A 171 4.46 15.10 -9.25
N ASP A 172 4.13 16.23 -9.83
CA ASP A 172 3.59 17.39 -9.11
C ASP A 172 2.16 17.72 -9.58
N LEU A 173 1.41 18.34 -8.69
CA LEU A 173 0.15 18.94 -9.06
C LEU A 173 0.38 20.40 -9.46
N PRO A 174 -0.27 20.92 -10.53
CA PRO A 174 -0.22 22.32 -10.88
C PRO A 174 -0.54 23.20 -9.67
N GLN A 175 0.23 24.27 -9.49
CA GLN A 175 0.13 25.12 -8.29
C GLN A 175 -1.28 25.71 -8.10
N GLU A 176 -1.94 26.06 -9.18
CA GLU A 176 -3.26 26.67 -9.19
C GLU A 176 -4.36 25.79 -8.56
N ASN A 177 -4.24 24.48 -8.69
CA ASN A 177 -5.25 23.53 -8.19
C ASN A 177 -4.84 22.79 -6.92
N ARG A 178 -3.58 22.91 -6.51
CA ARG A 178 -2.98 22.13 -5.40
C ARG A 178 -3.78 22.28 -4.11
N GLN A 179 -4.12 23.50 -3.73
CA GLN A 179 -4.82 23.79 -2.48
C GLN A 179 -6.26 23.27 -2.47
N ALA A 180 -6.97 23.38 -3.61
CA ALA A 180 -8.32 22.84 -3.77
C ALA A 180 -8.34 21.30 -3.74
N ILE A 181 -7.35 20.65 -4.36
CA ILE A 181 -7.22 19.19 -4.37
C ILE A 181 -6.90 18.68 -2.97
N PHE A 182 -5.94 19.28 -2.27
CA PHE A 182 -5.61 18.89 -0.89
C PHE A 182 -6.78 19.11 0.08
N SER A 183 -7.55 20.19 -0.07
CA SER A 183 -8.75 20.43 0.71
C SER A 183 -9.79 19.33 0.48
N ARG A 184 -10.05 18.96 -0.78
CA ARG A 184 -10.98 17.85 -1.12
C ARG A 184 -10.51 16.50 -0.58
N MET A 185 -9.21 16.20 -0.70
CA MET A 185 -8.63 14.95 -0.16
C MET A 185 -8.75 14.91 1.36
N ARG A 186 -8.46 16.02 2.05
CA ARG A 186 -8.64 16.12 3.50
C ARG A 186 -10.10 15.87 3.89
N SER A 187 -11.04 16.57 3.27
CA SER A 187 -12.46 16.40 3.53
C SER A 187 -12.97 14.99 3.24
N ALA A 188 -12.45 14.34 2.20
CA ALA A 188 -12.79 12.96 1.89
C ALA A 188 -12.27 11.99 2.98
N ARG A 189 -11.03 12.16 3.43
CA ARG A 189 -10.46 11.36 4.53
C ARG A 189 -11.18 11.60 5.85
N GLU A 190 -11.56 12.84 6.15
CA GLU A 190 -12.33 13.15 7.35
C GLU A 190 -13.73 12.53 7.33
N ARG A 191 -14.39 12.49 6.17
CA ARG A 191 -15.68 11.78 6.01
C ARG A 191 -15.51 10.28 6.26
N LEU A 192 -14.51 9.66 5.65
CA LEU A 192 -14.23 8.24 5.82
C LEU A 192 -13.87 7.90 7.28
N ALA A 193 -13.06 8.73 7.92
CA ALA A 193 -12.73 8.56 9.34
C ALA A 193 -13.94 8.74 10.27
N ARG A 194 -14.89 9.63 9.95
CA ARG A 194 -16.15 9.75 10.68
C ARG A 194 -17.03 8.52 10.48
N GLN A 195 -17.11 8.01 9.25
CA GLN A 195 -17.85 6.80 8.95
C GLN A 195 -17.35 5.61 9.75
N TYR A 196 -16.04 5.33 9.72
CA TYR A 196 -15.46 4.22 10.51
C TYR A 196 -15.64 4.38 12.02
N ARG A 197 -15.57 5.62 12.52
CA ARG A 197 -15.86 5.85 13.95
C ARG A 197 -17.31 5.55 14.30
N SER A 198 -18.24 6.00 13.46
CA SER A 198 -19.68 5.72 13.68
C SER A 198 -19.99 4.23 13.58
N GLU A 199 -19.41 3.51 12.62
CA GLU A 199 -19.54 2.06 12.52
C GLU A 199 -18.94 1.35 13.73
N GLY A 200 -17.77 1.82 14.22
CA GLY A 200 -17.16 1.31 15.45
C GLY A 200 -17.97 1.58 16.72
N GLU A 201 -18.61 2.75 16.85
CA GLU A 201 -19.49 3.09 17.96
C GLU A 201 -20.78 2.24 17.93
N GLU A 202 -21.35 2.01 16.74
CA GLU A 202 -22.51 1.12 16.58
C GLU A 202 -22.18 -0.31 17.00
N GLU A 203 -21.05 -0.85 16.53
CA GLU A 203 -20.61 -2.20 16.86
C GLU A 203 -20.28 -2.34 18.36
N MET A 204 -19.61 -1.34 18.95
CA MET A 204 -19.35 -1.28 20.39
C MET A 204 -20.66 -1.33 21.19
N THR A 205 -21.67 -0.54 20.80
CA THR A 205 -22.98 -0.51 21.47
C THR A 205 -23.69 -1.86 21.39
N LYS A 206 -23.63 -2.54 20.23
CA LYS A 206 -24.18 -3.89 20.07
C LYS A 206 -23.50 -4.89 20.99
N ILE A 207 -22.17 -4.92 21.00
CA ILE A 207 -21.40 -5.85 21.84
C ILE A 207 -21.70 -5.59 23.32
N GLN A 208 -21.77 -4.32 23.75
CA GLN A 208 -22.11 -3.98 25.14
C GLN A 208 -23.53 -4.43 25.53
N ALA A 209 -24.51 -4.18 24.66
CA ALA A 209 -25.88 -4.60 24.91
C ALA A 209 -26.03 -6.12 24.94
N GLU A 210 -25.34 -6.86 24.11
CA GLU A 210 -25.29 -8.33 24.14
C GLU A 210 -24.65 -8.84 25.44
N ALA A 211 -23.51 -8.27 25.82
CA ALA A 211 -22.82 -8.66 27.06
C ALA A 211 -23.65 -8.35 28.32
N GLU A 212 -24.32 -7.20 28.35
CA GLU A 212 -25.22 -6.85 29.43
C GLU A 212 -26.41 -7.80 29.51
N ARG A 213 -27.03 -8.11 28.39
CA ARG A 213 -28.13 -9.09 28.34
C ARG A 213 -27.67 -10.47 28.83
N ASP A 214 -26.54 -10.94 28.37
CA ASP A 214 -26.01 -12.26 28.76
C ASP A 214 -25.63 -12.29 30.24
N ARG A 215 -25.08 -11.20 30.77
CA ARG A 215 -24.88 -11.02 32.23
C ARG A 215 -26.18 -11.11 33.02
N ASP A 216 -27.22 -10.39 32.58
CA ASP A 216 -28.51 -10.34 33.29
C ASP A 216 -29.22 -11.71 33.25
N ILE A 217 -29.14 -12.44 32.12
CA ILE A 217 -29.63 -13.82 32.03
C ILE A 217 -28.87 -14.73 33.00
N LEU A 218 -27.53 -14.64 33.02
CA LEU A 218 -26.71 -15.46 33.92
C LEU A 218 -26.99 -15.19 35.39
N LEU A 219 -27.21 -13.93 35.78
CA LEU A 219 -27.57 -13.54 37.14
C LEU A 219 -28.95 -14.07 37.52
N ALA A 220 -29.95 -13.89 36.64
CA ALA A 220 -31.31 -14.40 36.88
C ALA A 220 -31.34 -15.93 36.98
N ASP A 221 -30.58 -16.64 36.16
CA ASP A 221 -30.46 -18.10 36.27
C ASP A 221 -29.79 -18.53 37.57
N ALA A 222 -28.75 -17.84 38.02
CA ALA A 222 -28.06 -18.11 39.26
C ALA A 222 -28.97 -17.82 40.49
N GLU A 223 -29.74 -16.73 40.49
CA GLU A 223 -30.71 -16.39 41.50
C GLU A 223 -31.82 -17.46 41.57
N ARG A 224 -32.37 -17.86 40.42
CA ARG A 224 -33.36 -18.93 40.35
C ARG A 224 -32.83 -20.24 40.92
N GLU A 225 -31.61 -20.63 40.60
CA GLU A 225 -30.97 -21.85 41.08
C GLU A 225 -30.74 -21.77 42.62
N ALA A 226 -30.32 -20.61 43.12
CA ALA A 226 -30.17 -20.36 44.56
C ALA A 226 -31.49 -20.46 45.31
N GLU A 227 -32.61 -19.89 44.80
CA GLU A 227 -33.94 -19.99 45.41
C GLU A 227 -34.45 -21.45 45.41
N ILE A 228 -34.23 -22.21 44.32
CA ILE A 228 -34.58 -23.63 44.28
C ILE A 228 -33.81 -24.41 45.33
N LEU A 229 -32.50 -24.21 45.41
CA LEU A 229 -31.64 -24.91 46.38
C LEU A 229 -31.98 -24.56 47.81
N GLN A 230 -32.34 -23.29 48.10
CA GLN A 230 -32.80 -22.84 49.39
C GLN A 230 -34.16 -23.48 49.74
N GLY A 231 -35.10 -23.46 48.77
CA GLY A 231 -36.41 -24.12 48.94
C GLY A 231 -36.32 -25.63 49.22
N GLU A 232 -35.43 -26.32 48.51
CA GLU A 232 -35.13 -27.73 48.76
C GLU A 232 -34.50 -27.96 50.16
N GLY A 233 -33.60 -27.05 50.56
CA GLY A 233 -33.00 -27.07 51.88
C GLY A 233 -34.05 -26.89 52.98
N ASP A 234 -34.92 -25.91 52.85
CA ASP A 234 -36.01 -25.63 53.79
C ASP A 234 -37.03 -26.79 53.87
N ALA A 235 -37.40 -27.34 52.70
CA ALA A 235 -38.28 -28.51 52.66
C ALA A 235 -37.64 -29.72 53.33
N ARG A 236 -36.35 -29.95 53.12
CA ARG A 236 -35.63 -31.07 53.78
C ARG A 236 -35.51 -30.84 55.29
N SER A 237 -35.22 -29.64 55.72
CA SER A 237 -35.17 -29.26 57.13
C SER A 237 -36.50 -29.48 57.81
N THR A 238 -37.60 -28.96 57.21
CA THR A 238 -38.96 -29.11 57.72
C THR A 238 -39.34 -30.59 57.80
N LYS A 239 -38.96 -31.42 56.83
CA LYS A 239 -39.21 -32.87 56.85
C LYS A 239 -38.48 -33.55 58.03
N ILE A 240 -37.20 -33.22 58.26
CA ILE A 240 -36.43 -33.76 59.40
C ILE A 240 -37.03 -33.39 60.72
N TYR A 241 -37.42 -32.13 60.84
CA TYR A 241 -38.09 -31.68 62.07
C TYR A 241 -39.48 -32.38 62.33
N ALA A 242 -40.29 -32.57 61.29
CA ALA A 242 -41.54 -33.26 61.33
C ALA A 242 -41.39 -34.74 61.72
N GLU A 243 -40.36 -35.44 61.13
CA GLU A 243 -40.03 -36.81 61.47
C GLU A 243 -39.56 -36.94 62.95
N ALA A 244 -38.77 -35.98 63.44
CA ALA A 244 -38.35 -35.95 64.83
C ALA A 244 -39.52 -35.66 65.77
N TYR A 245 -40.44 -34.76 65.42
CA TYR A 245 -41.64 -34.45 66.20
C TYR A 245 -42.53 -35.66 66.35
N THR A 246 -42.72 -36.49 65.35
CA THR A 246 -43.55 -37.70 65.40
C THR A 246 -42.96 -38.82 66.26
N GLN A 247 -41.66 -38.76 66.58
CA GLN A 247 -41.04 -39.74 67.54
C GLN A 247 -41.33 -39.46 68.96
N ASP A 248 -41.40 -38.17 69.42
CA ASP A 248 -41.74 -37.74 70.75
C ASP A 248 -42.40 -36.34 70.72
N GLU A 249 -43.72 -36.30 70.61
CA GLU A 249 -44.47 -35.06 70.46
C GLU A 249 -44.36 -34.15 71.71
N GLU A 250 -44.27 -34.75 72.88
CA GLU A 250 -44.21 -34.00 74.10
C GLU A 250 -42.85 -33.34 74.33
N PHE A 251 -41.78 -34.06 74.04
CA PHE A 251 -40.42 -33.53 74.12
C PHE A 251 -40.20 -32.43 73.07
N TYR A 252 -40.74 -32.60 71.88
CA TYR A 252 -40.62 -31.57 70.84
C TYR A 252 -41.39 -30.30 71.19
N ALA A 253 -42.62 -30.44 71.77
CA ALA A 253 -43.41 -29.32 72.23
C ALA A 253 -42.67 -28.55 73.34
N PHE A 254 -41.98 -29.26 74.20
CA PHE A 254 -41.15 -28.68 75.27
C PHE A 254 -39.93 -27.91 74.63
N LEU A 255 -39.15 -28.50 73.75
CA LEU A 255 -38.04 -27.82 73.12
C LEU A 255 -38.51 -26.59 72.34
N ARG A 256 -39.63 -26.68 71.61
CA ARG A 256 -40.19 -25.57 70.84
C ARG A 256 -40.65 -24.44 71.70
N SER A 257 -41.20 -24.74 72.88
CA SER A 257 -41.58 -23.73 73.86
C SER A 257 -40.37 -22.99 74.44
N LEU A 258 -39.25 -23.71 74.69
CA LEU A 258 -38.00 -23.11 75.14
C LEU A 258 -37.37 -22.19 74.01
N ASP A 259 -37.36 -22.64 72.78
CA ASP A 259 -36.88 -21.81 71.65
C ASP A 259 -37.76 -20.55 71.42
N ALA A 260 -39.06 -20.71 71.61
CA ALA A 260 -39.99 -19.58 71.56
C ALA A 260 -39.78 -18.61 72.79
N TYR A 261 -39.42 -19.13 73.92
CA TYR A 261 -39.08 -18.31 75.08
C TYR A 261 -37.80 -17.55 74.84
N GLU A 262 -36.75 -18.20 74.39
CA GLU A 262 -35.47 -17.56 74.07
C GLU A 262 -35.62 -16.45 73.02
N LYS A 263 -36.42 -16.68 71.99
CA LYS A 263 -36.69 -15.69 70.94
C LYS A 263 -37.60 -14.55 71.32
N SER A 264 -38.49 -14.80 72.33
CA SER A 264 -39.45 -13.81 72.82
C SER A 264 -38.89 -12.92 73.90
N PHE A 265 -37.85 -13.38 74.61
CA PHE A 265 -37.24 -12.64 75.72
C PHE A 265 -36.01 -11.86 75.15
N GLY A 266 -36.22 -10.67 74.57
CA GLY A 266 -35.16 -9.67 74.37
C GLY A 266 -34.93 -8.88 75.68
N GLU A 267 -33.74 -8.21 75.72
CA GLU A 267 -33.33 -7.45 76.92
C GLU A 267 -34.36 -6.36 77.39
N ASP A 268 -35.32 -5.96 76.58
CA ASP A 268 -36.30 -4.92 76.79
C ASP A 268 -37.76 -5.41 76.65
N THR A 269 -38.02 -6.72 76.81
CA THR A 269 -39.36 -7.25 76.60
C THR A 269 -40.14 -7.37 77.95
N ASN A 270 -41.23 -6.63 78.08
CA ASN A 270 -42.18 -6.77 79.19
C ASN A 270 -43.35 -7.67 78.78
N LEU A 271 -43.39 -8.86 79.28
CA LEU A 271 -44.49 -9.78 79.04
C LEU A 271 -45.54 -9.69 80.18
N VAL A 272 -46.77 -9.46 79.77
CA VAL A 272 -47.92 -9.55 80.70
C VAL A 272 -48.71 -10.80 80.34
N LEU A 273 -48.58 -11.83 81.17
CA LEU A 273 -49.23 -13.12 80.96
C LEU A 273 -50.15 -13.46 82.07
N SER A 274 -51.28 -14.15 81.76
CA SER A 274 -52.16 -14.73 82.82
C SER A 274 -51.46 -15.92 83.45
N PRO A 275 -51.63 -16.13 84.79
CA PRO A 275 -51.06 -17.33 85.42
C PRO A 275 -51.58 -18.66 84.87
N GLU A 276 -52.71 -18.66 84.15
CA GLU A 276 -53.31 -19.83 83.46
C GLU A 276 -52.90 -19.96 82.05
N SER A 277 -51.92 -19.17 81.55
CA SER A 277 -51.42 -19.21 80.18
C SER A 277 -50.67 -20.52 79.90
N GLU A 278 -50.91 -21.11 78.74
CA GLU A 278 -50.16 -22.27 78.25
C GLU A 278 -48.66 -22.07 78.25
N PHE A 279 -48.20 -20.80 78.27
CA PHE A 279 -46.79 -20.40 78.38
C PHE A 279 -46.14 -20.96 79.66
N PHE A 280 -46.89 -21.07 80.82
CA PHE A 280 -46.34 -21.60 82.03
C PHE A 280 -46.53 -23.11 82.22
N ARG A 281 -47.08 -23.82 81.24
CA ARG A 281 -47.41 -25.24 81.28
C ARG A 281 -46.24 -26.12 81.77
N TYR A 282 -45.02 -25.77 81.40
CA TYR A 282 -43.81 -26.50 81.76
C TYR A 282 -43.10 -25.91 82.99
N PHE A 283 -43.48 -24.75 83.46
CA PHE A 283 -42.93 -24.14 84.67
C PHE A 283 -43.69 -24.57 85.95
N ASP A 284 -44.93 -24.99 85.79
CA ASP A 284 -45.82 -25.31 86.92
C ASP A 284 -45.93 -26.84 87.23
N GLN A 285 -45.19 -27.66 86.47
CA GLN A 285 -45.12 -29.08 86.74
C GLN A 285 -44.04 -29.37 87.77
N ASP A 286 -44.55 -29.74 89.05
CA ASP A 286 -43.72 -30.20 90.15
C ASP A 286 -42.91 -31.44 89.70
N PRO A 287 -41.55 -31.50 89.82
CA PRO A 287 -40.73 -32.64 89.38
C PRO A 287 -41.06 -33.98 90.07
N GLY A 288 -42.04 -34.03 90.95
CA GLY A 288 -42.41 -35.21 91.77
C GLY A 288 -43.56 -36.07 91.22
N SER A 289 -44.21 -35.74 90.08
CA SER A 289 -45.39 -36.46 89.52
C SER A 289 -45.18 -37.33 88.31
N MET A 290 -43.93 -37.60 87.93
CA MET A 290 -43.67 -38.60 86.89
C MET A 290 -43.50 -40.00 87.50
N HIS A 291 -44.53 -40.75 87.46
CA HIS A 291 -44.58 -42.18 87.59
C HIS A 291 -45.10 -42.82 86.33
#